data_c2181ec84dfb35d126bae1ef6487b000
#
_entry.id   c2181ec84dfb35d126bae1ef6487b000
#
_cell.length_a   1.000
_cell.length_b   1.000
_cell.length_c   1.000
_cell.angle_alpha   90.00
_cell.angle_beta   90.00
_cell.angle_gamma   90.00
#
_symmetry.space_group_name_H-M   'P 1'
#
loop_
_entity.id
_entity.type
_entity.pdbx_description
1 polymer ?
#
loop_
_entity_poly.entity_id
_entity_poly.type
_entity_poly.pdbx_seq_one_letter_code
_entity_poly.pdbx_strand_id
1 'polypeptide(L)'
;MAKYDSIIIGSGINSLVAAAMLSKSGRKVLVLESRNEIGGLASTIEFAPGFKCNMVYDTVKWIDPRVLSELKIESQGFNIIHSDVKRIAFGKGNEHIIFHNSSQKTADSISKLSE
;
A
#
# COMPACT_ATOMS: atom_id res chain seq x y z
N MET A 1 1.15 4.01 -36.76
CA MET A 1 1.60 4.49 -35.44
C MET A 1 0.54 4.12 -34.41
N ALA A 2 0.93 3.56 -33.27
CA ALA A 2 0.00 3.30 -32.19
C ALA A 2 -0.51 4.64 -31.65
N LYS A 3 -1.82 4.86 -31.68
CA LYS A 3 -2.45 6.04 -31.04
C LYS A 3 -2.94 5.67 -29.67
N TYR A 4 -2.55 6.44 -28.67
CA TYR A 4 -3.05 6.36 -27.31
C TYR A 4 -3.98 7.55 -27.04
N ASP A 5 -5.06 7.29 -26.28
CA ASP A 5 -6.00 8.33 -25.85
C ASP A 5 -5.49 9.07 -24.61
N SER A 6 -4.64 8.40 -23.83
CA SER A 6 -4.05 8.95 -22.61
C SER A 6 -2.64 8.39 -22.38
N ILE A 7 -1.75 9.25 -21.88
CA ILE A 7 -0.42 8.87 -21.45
C ILE A 7 -0.30 9.25 -19.96
N ILE A 8 0.10 8.30 -19.14
CA ILE A 8 0.31 8.48 -17.70
C ILE A 8 1.80 8.33 -17.42
N ILE A 9 2.37 9.30 -16.74
CA ILE A 9 3.78 9.32 -16.38
C ILE A 9 3.92 8.86 -14.93
N GLY A 10 4.67 7.78 -14.72
CA GLY A 10 4.85 7.09 -13.45
C GLY A 10 3.84 5.96 -13.25
N SER A 11 4.28 4.91 -12.56
CA SER A 11 3.49 3.71 -12.25
C SER A 11 3.22 3.55 -10.74
N GLY A 12 3.09 4.65 -10.00
CA GLY A 12 2.61 4.61 -8.63
C GLY A 12 1.17 4.10 -8.54
N ILE A 13 0.72 3.69 -7.36
CA ILE A 13 -0.61 3.07 -7.16
C ILE A 13 -1.73 3.94 -7.76
N ASN A 14 -1.74 5.24 -7.49
CA ASN A 14 -2.78 6.12 -8.01
C ASN A 14 -2.77 6.20 -9.54
N SER A 15 -1.59 6.21 -10.15
CA SER A 15 -1.41 6.19 -11.60
C SER A 15 -1.92 4.89 -12.21
N LEU A 16 -1.63 3.75 -11.56
CA LEU A 16 -2.10 2.45 -12.01
C LEU A 16 -3.62 2.32 -11.90
N VAL A 17 -4.23 2.83 -10.81
CA VAL A 17 -5.69 2.89 -10.67
C VAL A 17 -6.30 3.74 -11.77
N ALA A 18 -5.76 4.95 -12.01
CA ALA A 18 -6.25 5.83 -13.09
C ALA A 18 -6.13 5.16 -14.46
N ALA A 19 -4.99 4.50 -14.74
CA ALA A 19 -4.78 3.78 -15.99
C ALA A 19 -5.81 2.65 -16.17
N ALA A 20 -6.04 1.85 -15.13
CA ALA A 20 -6.99 0.75 -15.16
C ALA A 20 -8.43 1.24 -15.36
N MET A 21 -8.84 2.30 -14.67
CA MET A 21 -10.17 2.89 -14.82
C MET A 21 -10.39 3.47 -16.22
N LEU A 22 -9.40 4.19 -16.77
CA LEU A 22 -9.46 4.71 -18.14
C LEU A 22 -9.52 3.57 -19.16
N SER A 23 -8.71 2.53 -18.99
CA SER A 23 -8.72 1.36 -19.87
C SER A 23 -10.07 0.62 -19.81
N LYS A 24 -10.64 0.48 -18.62
CA LYS A 24 -11.98 -0.09 -18.44
C LYS A 24 -13.07 0.72 -19.17
N SER A 25 -12.91 2.04 -19.29
CA SER A 25 -13.81 2.89 -20.07
C SER A 25 -13.57 2.85 -21.58
N GLY A 26 -12.72 1.93 -22.07
CA GLY A 26 -12.44 1.72 -23.48
C GLY A 26 -11.33 2.60 -24.05
N ARG A 27 -10.62 3.37 -23.21
CA ARG A 27 -9.51 4.22 -23.66
C ARG A 27 -8.23 3.41 -23.82
N LYS A 28 -7.44 3.73 -24.83
CA LYS A 28 -6.08 3.21 -25.01
C LYS A 28 -5.12 4.02 -24.14
N VAL A 29 -4.60 3.41 -23.10
CA VAL A 29 -3.72 4.07 -22.13
C VAL A 29 -2.30 3.56 -22.25
N LEU A 30 -1.34 4.47 -22.23
CA LEU A 30 0.09 4.16 -22.11
C LEU A 30 0.56 4.66 -20.75
N VAL A 31 1.22 3.79 -19.98
CA VAL A 31 1.90 4.15 -18.74
C VAL A 31 3.40 4.11 -18.98
N LEU A 32 4.08 5.20 -18.66
CA LEU A 32 5.54 5.31 -18.75
C LEU A 32 6.14 5.33 -17.34
N GLU A 33 7.04 4.42 -17.08
CA GLU A 33 7.78 4.33 -15.82
C GLU A 33 9.29 4.39 -16.10
N SER A 34 10.02 5.15 -15.29
CA SER A 34 11.47 5.33 -15.44
C SER A 34 12.28 4.23 -14.77
N ARG A 35 11.69 3.53 -13.80
CA ARG A 35 12.32 2.41 -13.08
C ARG A 35 11.93 1.08 -13.70
N ASN A 36 12.68 0.02 -13.36
CA ASN A 36 12.35 -1.33 -13.77
C ASN A 36 11.17 -1.92 -13.00
N GLU A 37 10.90 -1.40 -11.80
CA GLU A 37 9.82 -1.84 -10.92
C GLU A 37 8.64 -0.87 -10.97
N ILE A 38 7.44 -1.43 -10.99
CA ILE A 38 6.19 -0.68 -10.89
C ILE A 38 5.73 -0.57 -9.43
N GLY A 39 4.81 0.36 -9.13
CA GLY A 39 4.17 0.48 -7.83
C GLY A 39 4.59 1.72 -7.04
N GLY A 40 5.61 2.45 -7.46
CA GLY A 40 6.04 3.67 -6.78
C GLY A 40 6.55 3.38 -5.36
N LEU A 41 6.05 4.12 -4.36
CA LEU A 41 6.41 3.91 -2.95
C LEU A 41 5.86 2.60 -2.37
N ALA A 42 4.93 1.96 -3.03
CA ALA A 42 4.37 0.67 -2.62
C ALA A 42 5.03 -0.53 -3.34
N SER A 43 6.11 -0.28 -4.10
CA SER A 43 6.84 -1.36 -4.74
C SER A 43 7.51 -2.27 -3.71
N THR A 44 7.52 -3.56 -4.02
CA THR A 44 8.29 -4.56 -3.29
C THR A 44 9.58 -4.80 -4.05
N ILE A 45 10.71 -4.71 -3.39
CA ILE A 45 12.04 -4.95 -3.97
C ILE A 45 12.67 -6.22 -3.40
N GLU A 46 13.49 -6.86 -4.19
CA GLU A 46 14.38 -7.91 -3.73
C GLU A 46 15.73 -7.30 -3.38
N PHE A 47 16.05 -7.26 -2.08
CA PHE A 47 17.29 -6.67 -1.57
C PHE A 47 18.43 -7.69 -1.38
N ALA A 48 18.09 -8.98 -1.37
CA ALA A 48 19.02 -10.12 -1.40
C ALA A 48 18.32 -11.30 -2.08
N PRO A 49 19.04 -12.26 -2.66
CA PRO A 49 18.45 -13.41 -3.35
C PRO A 49 17.40 -14.13 -2.48
N GLY A 50 16.15 -14.15 -2.93
CA GLY A 50 15.00 -14.73 -2.22
C GLY A 50 14.40 -13.87 -1.11
N PHE A 51 14.99 -12.72 -0.78
CA PHE A 51 14.50 -11.83 0.28
C PHE A 51 13.90 -10.56 -0.30
N LYS A 52 12.62 -10.33 -0.02
CA LYS A 52 11.86 -9.20 -0.52
C LYS A 52 11.33 -8.34 0.62
N CYS A 53 11.29 -7.03 0.42
CA CYS A 53 10.66 -6.10 1.34
C CYS A 53 9.95 -4.98 0.57
N ASN A 54 9.02 -4.33 1.23
CA ASN A 54 8.41 -3.12 0.71
C ASN A 54 9.37 -1.94 0.88
N MET A 55 9.42 -1.06 -0.13
CA MET A 55 10.32 0.09 -0.13
C MET A 55 10.01 1.08 1.01
N VAL A 56 8.75 1.44 1.18
CA VAL A 56 8.32 2.50 2.11
C VAL A 56 7.12 2.07 2.93
N TYR A 57 6.10 1.51 2.29
CA TYR A 57 4.87 1.11 2.99
C TYR A 57 5.01 -0.28 3.58
N ASP A 58 5.00 -0.35 4.90
CA ASP A 58 5.00 -1.60 5.66
C ASP A 58 3.64 -2.28 5.67
N THR A 59 2.57 -1.51 5.61
CA THR A 59 1.20 -2.00 5.69
C THR A 59 0.24 -1.20 4.82
N VAL A 60 -0.74 -1.90 4.26
CA VAL A 60 -1.91 -1.28 3.62
C VAL A 60 -2.93 -0.97 4.71
N LYS A 61 -3.20 0.32 4.93
CA LYS A 61 -4.14 0.76 5.97
C LYS A 61 -5.58 0.82 5.48
N TRP A 62 -5.76 1.17 4.22
CA TRP A 62 -7.08 1.32 3.62
C TRP A 62 -6.98 1.35 2.09
N ILE A 63 -7.94 0.75 1.44
CA ILE A 63 -8.13 0.81 -0.01
C ILE A 63 -9.58 1.25 -0.23
N ASP A 64 -9.80 2.19 -1.15
CA ASP A 64 -11.15 2.64 -1.48
C ASP A 64 -11.98 1.46 -2.00
N PRO A 65 -13.12 1.14 -1.36
CA PRO A 65 -13.97 0.02 -1.77
C PRO A 65 -14.44 0.12 -3.23
N ARG A 66 -14.56 1.33 -3.76
CA ARG A 66 -14.91 1.55 -5.18
C ARG A 66 -13.82 1.03 -6.11
N VAL A 67 -12.55 1.21 -5.74
CA VAL A 67 -11.41 0.68 -6.51
C VAL A 67 -11.44 -0.84 -6.51
N LEU A 68 -11.67 -1.47 -5.33
CA LEU A 68 -11.76 -2.93 -5.21
C LEU A 68 -12.86 -3.49 -6.09
N SER A 69 -14.08 -2.93 -6.00
CA SER A 69 -15.26 -3.41 -6.74
C SER A 69 -15.17 -3.12 -8.24
N GLU A 70 -14.82 -1.89 -8.61
CA GLU A 70 -14.77 -1.47 -10.01
C GLU A 70 -13.69 -2.21 -10.80
N LEU A 71 -12.53 -2.42 -10.22
CA LEU A 71 -11.43 -3.13 -10.87
C LEU A 71 -11.45 -4.64 -10.61
N LYS A 72 -12.40 -5.13 -9.80
CA LYS A 72 -12.53 -6.55 -9.43
C LYS A 72 -11.20 -7.14 -8.93
N ILE A 73 -10.49 -6.38 -8.10
CA ILE A 73 -9.11 -6.69 -7.71
C ILE A 73 -9.03 -8.03 -6.97
N GLU A 74 -10.01 -8.37 -6.15
CA GLU A 74 -10.08 -9.65 -5.44
C GLU A 74 -10.09 -10.84 -6.40
N SER A 75 -10.80 -10.73 -7.53
CA SER A 75 -10.84 -11.79 -8.55
C SER A 75 -9.52 -11.98 -9.30
N GLN A 76 -8.58 -11.04 -9.17
CA GLN A 76 -7.24 -11.10 -9.73
C GLN A 76 -6.20 -11.72 -8.78
N GLY A 77 -6.63 -12.34 -7.70
CA GLY A 77 -5.74 -12.99 -6.73
C GLY A 77 -5.20 -12.05 -5.65
N PHE A 78 -5.73 -10.84 -5.55
CA PHE A 78 -5.37 -9.94 -4.47
C PHE A 78 -5.89 -10.48 -3.13
N ASN A 79 -5.01 -10.55 -2.15
CA ASN A 79 -5.33 -10.99 -0.80
C ASN A 79 -4.73 -10.04 0.23
N ILE A 80 -5.52 -9.66 1.24
CA ILE A 80 -5.06 -8.86 2.37
C ILE A 80 -4.75 -9.80 3.54
N ILE A 81 -3.50 -9.81 3.96
CA ILE A 81 -3.09 -10.54 5.15
C ILE A 81 -3.27 -9.60 6.35
N HIS A 82 -4.17 -9.96 7.24
CA HIS A 82 -4.33 -9.29 8.53
C HIS A 82 -3.32 -9.88 9.52
N SER A 83 -2.32 -9.08 9.86
CA SER A 83 -1.28 -9.50 10.81
C SER A 83 -1.65 -9.03 12.22
N ASP A 84 -1.47 -9.90 13.22
CA ASP A 84 -1.58 -9.59 14.64
C ASP A 84 -0.29 -8.97 15.22
N VAL A 85 0.68 -8.65 14.37
CA VAL A 85 1.92 -7.98 14.80
C VAL A 85 1.60 -6.64 15.42
N LYS A 86 1.98 -6.51 16.69
CA LYS A 86 1.85 -5.26 17.45
C LYS A 86 2.94 -4.29 17.02
N ARG A 87 2.60 -3.02 16.92
CA ARG A 87 3.59 -1.95 16.77
C ARG A 87 3.96 -1.44 18.15
N ILE A 88 5.24 -1.20 18.37
CA ILE A 88 5.77 -0.70 19.63
C ILE A 88 6.55 0.58 19.34
N ALA A 89 6.20 1.66 20.03
CA ALA A 89 7.02 2.86 20.08
C ALA A 89 7.82 2.84 21.38
N PHE A 90 9.13 2.95 21.28
CA PHE A 90 10.03 3.00 22.43
C PHE A 90 10.26 4.45 22.85
N GLY A 91 10.14 4.72 24.14
CA GLY A 91 10.50 5.96 24.79
C GLY A 91 11.93 5.92 25.37
N LYS A 92 12.18 6.71 26.40
CA LYS A 92 13.44 6.71 27.14
C LYS A 92 13.43 5.59 28.21
N GLY A 93 14.58 4.95 28.40
CA GLY A 93 14.71 3.86 29.37
C GLY A 93 13.87 2.65 28.98
N ASN A 94 12.97 2.20 29.87
CA ASN A 94 12.08 1.06 29.64
C ASN A 94 10.65 1.47 29.21
N GLU A 95 10.44 2.73 28.93
CA GLU A 95 9.12 3.23 28.49
C GLU A 95 8.80 2.75 27.08
N HIS A 96 7.59 2.31 26.88
CA HIS A 96 7.11 1.92 25.56
C HIS A 96 5.58 2.01 25.48
N ILE A 97 5.10 2.28 24.27
CA ILE A 97 3.67 2.25 23.93
C ILE A 97 3.43 1.09 22.99
N ILE A 98 2.48 0.24 23.30
CA ILE A 98 2.03 -0.82 22.41
C ILE A 98 0.75 -0.35 21.70
N PHE A 99 0.81 -0.30 20.37
CA PHE A 99 -0.36 -0.05 19.52
C PHE A 99 -1.05 -1.38 19.23
N HIS A 100 -2.27 -1.50 19.72
CA HIS A 100 -3.12 -2.67 19.53
C HIS A 100 -4.12 -2.44 18.40
N ASN A 101 -4.69 -3.50 17.85
CA ASN A 101 -5.83 -3.41 16.93
C ASN A 101 -7.09 -2.81 17.61
N SER A 102 -7.17 -2.88 18.94
CA SER A 102 -8.20 -2.24 19.74
C SER A 102 -7.75 -0.85 20.18
N SER A 103 -8.55 0.17 19.88
CA SER A 103 -8.30 1.56 20.31
C SER A 103 -8.26 1.68 21.83
N GLN A 104 -9.15 0.95 22.55
CA GLN A 104 -9.18 0.98 24.02
C GLN A 104 -7.87 0.45 24.61
N LYS A 105 -7.38 -0.70 24.14
CA LYS A 105 -6.11 -1.27 24.61
C LYS A 105 -4.92 -0.36 24.31
N THR A 106 -4.97 0.37 23.20
CA THR A 106 -3.94 1.37 22.87
C THR A 106 -4.00 2.54 23.82
N ALA A 107 -5.20 3.06 24.11
CA ALA A 107 -5.40 4.13 25.09
C ALA A 107 -4.90 3.72 26.49
N ASP A 108 -5.20 2.48 26.92
CA ASP A 108 -4.71 1.93 28.19
C ASP A 108 -3.16 1.83 28.24
N SER A 109 -2.52 1.58 27.08
CA SER A 109 -1.06 1.57 26.98
C SER A 109 -0.46 2.97 27.07
N ILE A 110 -1.13 3.97 26.51
CA ILE A 110 -0.71 5.38 26.57
C ILE A 110 -0.90 5.94 27.98
N SER A 111 -2.03 5.64 28.62
CA SER A 111 -2.35 6.18 29.96
C SER A 111 -1.37 5.74 31.05
N LYS A 112 -0.66 4.64 30.85
CA LYS A 112 0.40 4.18 31.77
C LYS A 112 1.64 5.08 31.76
N LEU A 113 1.80 5.93 30.76
CA LEU A 113 2.93 6.86 30.61
C LEU A 113 2.54 8.32 30.85
N SER A 114 1.22 8.61 30.94
CA SER A 114 0.71 9.95 31.26
C SER A 114 0.34 9.99 32.74
N GLU A 115 1.21 10.53 33.59
CA GLU A 115 0.84 11.02 34.91
C GLU A 115 0.24 12.41 34.79
#